data_c8211708f38849870444e10596375663
#
_entry.id   c8211708f38849870444e10596375663
#
_cell.length_a   1.000
_cell.length_b   1.000
_cell.length_c   1.000
_cell.angle_alpha   90.00
_cell.angle_beta   90.00
_cell.angle_gamma   90.00
#
_symmetry.space_group_name_H-M   'P 1'
#
loop_
_entity.id
_entity.type
_entity.pdbx_description
1 polymer ?
#
loop_
_entity_poly.entity_id
_entity_poly.type
_entity_poly.pdbx_seq_one_letter_code
_entity_poly.pdbx_strand_id
1 'polypeptide(L)'
;MFPIHTQHIENTENDMIYHDHDSLEFIYCLHGEVSYLINGELITIHKGEAFMINTHVIHARLSSTAHLMTVSIERESFSMHKSLLSYFDSFFNHEHAPYIIIHDHAIHALITKLYGLLNIPEMNPFLILSTASELVHLVSMILPVAKPLDYYDKMLEMIHYLEDNISQKITIQNIADHVSICRSRCCSLFSQYLHTSPMAYLNELRLVHSTELLSTNYSIVTISKMCGFSRPSYFNTQFKKRYHMTP
;
A
#
# COMPACT_ATOMS: atom_id res chain seq x y z
N MET A 1 -1.31 4.92 -18.99
CA MET A 1 -1.50 5.82 -17.85
C MET A 1 -0.14 6.42 -17.55
N PHE A 2 -0.05 7.68 -17.11
CA PHE A 2 1.26 8.26 -16.77
C PHE A 2 1.71 7.63 -15.44
N PRO A 3 2.97 7.16 -15.30
CA PRO A 3 3.39 6.36 -14.14
C PRO A 3 3.71 7.20 -12.89
N ILE A 4 3.10 8.37 -12.77
CA ILE A 4 3.12 9.24 -11.59
C ILE A 4 1.69 9.70 -11.34
N HIS A 5 1.18 9.46 -10.13
CA HIS A 5 -0.22 9.71 -9.78
C HIS A 5 -0.33 10.59 -8.55
N THR A 6 -1.48 11.25 -8.44
CA THR A 6 -1.85 12.00 -7.23
C THR A 6 -3.21 11.59 -6.74
N GLN A 7 -3.39 11.68 -5.45
CA GLN A 7 -4.70 11.51 -4.82
C GLN A 7 -4.87 12.58 -3.75
N HIS A 8 -6.05 13.17 -3.70
CA HIS A 8 -6.50 13.99 -2.57
C HIS A 8 -7.41 13.14 -1.69
N ILE A 9 -7.10 13.07 -0.42
CA ILE A 9 -7.82 12.19 0.52
C ILE A 9 -8.37 13.06 1.63
N GLU A 10 -9.69 13.03 1.77
CA GLU A 10 -10.40 13.68 2.85
C GLU A 10 -11.18 12.64 3.65
N ASN A 11 -11.03 12.68 4.98
CA ASN A 11 -11.81 11.90 5.94
C ASN A 11 -12.05 10.45 5.53
N THR A 12 -11.14 9.57 5.82
CA THR A 12 -11.30 8.15 5.52
C THR A 12 -11.93 7.41 6.68
N GLU A 13 -13.08 6.78 6.44
CA GLU A 13 -13.53 5.67 7.26
C GLU A 13 -12.57 4.50 7.08
N ASN A 14 -12.43 3.70 8.10
CA ASN A 14 -11.50 2.60 8.33
C ASN A 14 -11.22 1.72 7.09
N ASP A 15 -10.33 2.15 6.20
CA ASP A 15 -9.83 1.38 5.05
C ASP A 15 -8.52 0.66 5.39
N MET A 16 -8.49 -0.01 6.55
CA MET A 16 -7.34 -0.76 7.02
C MET A 16 -7.12 -2.01 6.16
N ILE A 17 -6.66 -1.78 4.93
CA ILE A 17 -6.21 -2.82 4.02
C ILE A 17 -4.72 -2.71 3.92
N TYR A 18 -4.03 -3.76 4.37
CA TYR A 18 -2.61 -3.86 4.12
C TYR A 18 -2.37 -4.15 2.65
N HIS A 19 -1.50 -3.38 2.06
CA HIS A 19 -1.05 -3.56 0.69
C HIS A 19 0.42 -3.16 0.57
N ASP A 20 1.03 -3.53 -0.52
CA ASP A 20 2.31 -3.02 -0.97
C ASP A 20 2.23 -2.63 -2.45
N HIS A 21 3.17 -1.88 -2.93
CA HIS A 21 3.25 -1.46 -4.32
C HIS A 21 4.70 -1.14 -4.73
N ASP A 22 4.97 -1.19 -6.03
CA ASP A 22 6.27 -0.87 -6.64
C ASP A 22 6.43 0.64 -6.91
N SER A 23 5.83 1.48 -6.08
CA SER A 23 5.95 2.94 -6.17
C SER A 23 6.47 3.53 -4.88
N LEU A 24 7.15 4.67 -4.98
CA LEU A 24 7.40 5.54 -3.84
C LEU A 24 6.13 6.34 -3.58
N GLU A 25 5.60 6.29 -2.38
CA GLU A 25 4.43 7.07 -2.00
C GLU A 25 4.85 8.20 -1.08
N PHE A 26 4.63 9.44 -1.53
CA PHE A 26 4.83 10.66 -0.75
C PHE A 26 3.50 11.15 -0.22
N ILE A 27 3.40 11.30 1.08
CA ILE A 27 2.20 11.76 1.76
C ILE A 27 2.52 13.06 2.50
N TYR A 28 1.72 14.10 2.28
CA TYR A 28 1.81 15.37 2.99
C TYR A 28 0.49 15.67 3.70
N CYS A 29 0.53 15.85 5.01
CA CYS A 29 -0.64 16.13 5.83
C CYS A 29 -0.94 17.64 5.84
N LEU A 30 -2.01 18.05 5.14
CA LEU A 30 -2.46 19.45 5.07
C LEU A 30 -3.18 19.88 6.34
N HIS A 31 -4.02 19.00 6.89
CA HIS A 31 -4.82 19.24 8.09
C HIS A 31 -5.06 17.95 8.86
N GLY A 32 -5.21 18.06 10.18
CA GLY A 32 -5.49 16.93 11.05
C GLY A 32 -4.25 16.08 11.33
N GLU A 33 -4.49 14.80 11.53
CA GLU A 33 -3.46 13.78 11.72
C GLU A 33 -3.90 12.47 11.08
N VAL A 34 -2.95 11.67 10.66
CA VAL A 34 -3.17 10.34 10.09
C VAL A 34 -2.19 9.35 10.67
N SER A 35 -2.66 8.15 10.95
CA SER A 35 -1.81 7.04 11.38
C SER A 35 -1.73 5.97 10.30
N TYR A 36 -0.54 5.43 10.16
CA TYR A 36 -0.22 4.29 9.29
C TYR A 36 0.35 3.14 10.12
N LEU A 37 0.02 1.93 9.74
CA LEU A 37 0.75 0.74 10.15
C LEU A 37 1.73 0.39 9.03
N ILE A 38 3.03 0.45 9.33
CA ILE A 38 4.11 0.18 8.37
C ILE A 38 4.94 -0.96 8.93
N ASN A 39 4.93 -2.11 8.27
CA ASN A 39 5.59 -3.33 8.75
C ASN A 39 5.24 -3.70 10.21
N GLY A 40 4.01 -3.40 10.64
CA GLY A 40 3.53 -3.62 12.01
C GLY A 40 3.85 -2.49 13.00
N GLU A 41 4.56 -1.44 12.60
CA GLU A 41 4.82 -0.26 13.43
C GLU A 41 3.77 0.82 13.18
N LEU A 42 3.27 1.41 14.27
CA LEU A 42 2.32 2.53 14.20
C LEU A 42 3.06 3.85 14.07
N ILE A 43 2.83 4.55 12.96
CA ILE A 43 3.40 5.86 12.66
C ILE A 43 2.27 6.86 12.55
N THR A 44 2.38 8.00 13.24
CA THR A 44 1.40 9.09 13.16
C THR A 44 2.07 10.32 12.58
N ILE A 45 1.42 10.91 11.58
CA ILE A 45 1.84 12.12 10.87
C ILE A 45 0.85 13.23 11.15
N HIS A 46 1.36 14.39 11.51
CA HIS A 46 0.58 15.55 11.88
C HIS A 46 0.58 16.62 10.77
N LYS A 47 -0.33 17.58 10.90
CA LYS A 47 -0.40 18.72 10.01
C LYS A 47 0.96 19.38 9.76
N GLY A 48 1.32 19.56 8.48
CA GLY A 48 2.55 20.18 8.04
C GLY A 48 3.73 19.22 7.91
N GLU A 49 3.55 17.95 8.28
CA GLU A 49 4.55 16.91 8.11
C GLU A 49 4.33 16.16 6.80
N ALA A 50 5.42 15.69 6.21
CA ALA A 50 5.41 14.78 5.09
C ALA A 50 6.19 13.52 5.42
N PHE A 51 5.83 12.42 4.79
CA PHE A 51 6.64 11.22 4.83
C PHE A 51 6.60 10.50 3.48
N MET A 52 7.58 9.66 3.26
CA MET A 52 7.66 8.78 2.10
C MET A 52 7.62 7.33 2.57
N ILE A 53 6.81 6.51 1.91
CA ILE A 53 6.82 5.06 2.02
C ILE A 53 7.61 4.51 0.84
N ASN A 54 8.55 3.60 1.14
CA ASN A 54 9.42 2.97 0.16
C ASN A 54 8.67 1.90 -0.66
N THR A 55 9.27 1.45 -1.75
CA THR A 55 8.71 0.37 -2.60
C THR A 55 8.60 -0.94 -1.82
N HIS A 56 7.58 -1.74 -2.16
CA HIS A 56 7.32 -3.06 -1.57
C HIS A 56 7.26 -3.08 -0.03
N VAL A 57 6.80 -1.98 0.56
CA VAL A 57 6.59 -1.88 2.00
C VAL A 57 5.14 -2.19 2.34
N ILE A 58 4.95 -3.18 3.21
CA ILE A 58 3.62 -3.56 3.70
C ILE A 58 3.09 -2.46 4.60
N HIS A 59 2.05 -1.78 4.18
CA HIS A 59 1.45 -0.70 4.95
C HIS A 59 -0.07 -0.68 4.87
N ALA A 60 -0.68 -0.02 5.84
CA ALA A 60 -2.12 0.27 5.86
C ALA A 60 -2.36 1.63 6.50
N ARG A 61 -3.24 2.43 5.89
CA ARG A 61 -3.72 3.66 6.50
C ARG A 61 -4.85 3.34 7.46
N LEU A 62 -4.78 3.89 8.66
CA LEU A 62 -5.87 3.85 9.63
C LEU A 62 -6.89 4.97 9.35
N SER A 63 -8.09 4.85 9.95
CA SER A 63 -9.10 5.92 9.87
C SER A 63 -8.53 7.25 10.34
N SER A 64 -8.80 8.31 9.61
CA SER A 64 -8.30 9.65 9.94
C SER A 64 -9.31 10.73 9.59
N THR A 65 -9.17 11.87 10.27
CA THR A 65 -9.82 13.14 9.94
C THR A 65 -8.89 14.07 9.19
N ALA A 66 -7.84 13.51 8.57
CA ALA A 66 -6.81 14.27 7.89
C ALA A 66 -7.22 14.62 6.45
N HIS A 67 -6.71 15.76 5.98
CA HIS A 67 -6.66 16.10 4.58
C HIS A 67 -5.23 15.86 4.08
N LEU A 68 -5.07 14.96 3.14
CA LEU A 68 -3.78 14.52 2.64
C LEU A 68 -3.61 14.83 1.16
N MET A 69 -2.41 15.25 0.78
CA MET A 69 -1.92 15.16 -0.60
C MET A 69 -1.04 13.94 -0.71
N THR A 70 -1.29 13.08 -1.68
CA THR A 70 -0.40 11.97 -1.99
C THR A 70 0.13 12.09 -3.41
N VAL A 71 1.38 11.68 -3.59
CA VAL A 71 2.05 11.58 -4.87
C VAL A 71 2.73 10.22 -4.91
N SER A 72 2.30 9.38 -5.84
CA SER A 72 2.90 8.06 -6.08
C SER A 72 3.77 8.13 -7.34
N ILE A 73 5.03 7.72 -7.23
CA ILE A 73 6.00 7.67 -8.32
C ILE A 73 6.35 6.21 -8.57
N GLU A 74 5.83 5.65 -9.66
CA GLU A 74 6.11 4.27 -10.05
C GLU A 74 7.53 4.12 -10.58
N ARG A 75 8.13 2.95 -10.34
CA ARG A 75 9.45 2.56 -10.83
C ARG A 75 9.58 2.73 -12.35
N GLU A 76 8.52 2.44 -13.09
CA GLU A 76 8.44 2.58 -14.55
C GLU A 76 8.67 4.00 -15.04
N SER A 77 8.47 5.03 -14.21
CA SER A 77 8.79 6.43 -14.55
C SER A 77 10.23 6.61 -15.00
N PHE A 78 11.13 5.74 -14.55
CA PHE A 78 12.57 5.77 -14.85
C PHE A 78 13.01 4.72 -15.86
N SER A 79 12.09 3.96 -16.45
CA SER A 79 12.39 2.86 -17.39
C SER A 79 12.98 3.31 -18.73
N MET A 80 12.88 4.59 -19.07
CA MET A 80 13.44 5.16 -20.32
C MET A 80 14.97 5.02 -20.42
N HIS A 81 15.68 4.90 -19.30
CA HIS A 81 17.12 4.74 -19.30
C HIS A 81 17.58 3.79 -18.18
N LYS A 82 18.34 2.75 -18.57
CA LYS A 82 18.81 1.72 -17.62
C LYS A 82 19.55 2.27 -16.39
N SER A 83 20.35 3.34 -16.57
CA SER A 83 21.09 3.95 -15.45
C SER A 83 20.17 4.63 -14.45
N LEU A 84 19.07 5.25 -14.90
CA LEU A 84 18.09 5.86 -13.98
C LEU A 84 17.36 4.77 -13.21
N LEU A 85 16.93 3.72 -13.89
CA LEU A 85 16.27 2.58 -13.27
C LEU A 85 17.21 1.88 -12.26
N SER A 86 18.47 1.63 -12.65
CA SER A 86 19.47 1.04 -11.75
C SER A 86 19.77 1.93 -10.55
N TYR A 87 19.78 3.25 -10.73
CA TYR A 87 19.92 4.21 -9.63
C TYR A 87 18.72 4.12 -8.67
N PHE A 88 17.51 4.13 -9.21
CA PHE A 88 16.29 3.95 -8.41
C PHE A 88 16.36 2.66 -7.60
N ASP A 89 16.63 1.52 -8.24
CA ASP A 89 16.71 0.21 -7.61
C ASP A 89 17.80 0.12 -6.53
N SER A 90 18.87 0.91 -6.64
CA SER A 90 19.95 0.90 -5.65
C SER A 90 19.60 1.57 -4.32
N PHE A 91 18.61 2.47 -4.32
CA PHE A 91 18.20 3.20 -3.11
C PHE A 91 16.84 2.75 -2.58
N PHE A 92 15.94 2.34 -3.48
CA PHE A 92 14.58 2.01 -3.10
C PHE A 92 14.36 0.50 -3.13
N ASN A 93 14.87 -0.17 -2.11
CA ASN A 93 14.83 -1.62 -1.91
C ASN A 93 14.77 -1.93 -0.41
N HIS A 94 14.73 -3.21 -0.05
CA HIS A 94 14.64 -3.68 1.34
C HIS A 94 15.88 -3.40 2.21
N GLU A 95 16.99 -2.96 1.61
CA GLU A 95 18.20 -2.60 2.34
C GLU A 95 18.12 -1.18 2.93
N HIS A 96 17.08 -0.41 2.56
CA HIS A 96 16.82 0.93 3.04
C HIS A 96 15.58 0.99 3.92
N ALA A 97 15.44 2.11 4.64
CA ALA A 97 14.32 2.30 5.56
C ALA A 97 12.96 2.14 4.84
N PRO A 98 11.98 1.46 5.46
CA PRO A 98 10.66 1.27 4.87
C PRO A 98 9.90 2.59 4.70
N TYR A 99 10.24 3.59 5.48
CA TYR A 99 9.69 4.94 5.40
C TYR A 99 10.67 5.96 5.94
N ILE A 100 10.46 7.23 5.63
CA ILE A 100 11.16 8.36 6.23
C ILE A 100 10.20 9.52 6.45
N ILE A 101 10.24 10.12 7.65
CA ILE A 101 9.55 11.39 7.92
C ILE A 101 10.41 12.52 7.37
N ILE A 102 9.80 13.38 6.57
CA ILE A 102 10.48 14.43 5.81
C ILE A 102 10.26 15.76 6.55
N HIS A 103 11.36 16.39 6.96
CA HIS A 103 11.36 17.71 7.60
C HIS A 103 11.95 18.79 6.69
N ASP A 104 12.48 18.40 5.53
CA ASP A 104 13.14 19.33 4.59
C ASP A 104 12.11 20.11 3.77
N HIS A 105 12.16 21.44 3.87
CA HIS A 105 11.26 22.32 3.15
C HIS A 105 11.43 22.30 1.62
N ALA A 106 12.63 21.98 1.11
CA ALA A 106 12.83 21.86 -0.33
C ALA A 106 12.09 20.62 -0.87
N ILE A 107 12.12 19.52 -0.13
CA ILE A 107 11.38 18.30 -0.47
C ILE A 107 9.87 18.55 -0.38
N HIS A 108 9.39 19.22 0.67
CA HIS A 108 7.97 19.63 0.77
C HIS A 108 7.52 20.47 -0.44
N ALA A 109 8.35 21.42 -0.87
CA ALA A 109 8.05 22.27 -2.03
C ALA A 109 7.97 21.44 -3.32
N LEU A 110 8.84 20.43 -3.50
CA LEU A 110 8.80 19.54 -4.66
C LEU A 110 7.56 18.63 -4.66
N ILE A 111 7.16 18.08 -3.51
CA ILE A 111 5.92 17.29 -3.38
C ILE A 111 4.72 18.14 -3.78
N THR A 112 4.61 19.35 -3.23
CA THR A 112 3.52 20.28 -3.53
C THR A 112 3.50 20.71 -5.00
N LYS A 113 4.69 21.00 -5.56
CA LYS A 113 4.85 21.37 -6.97
C LYS A 113 4.42 20.21 -7.88
N LEU A 114 4.88 18.99 -7.60
CA LEU A 114 4.55 17.80 -8.39
C LEU A 114 3.04 17.49 -8.32
N TYR A 115 2.45 17.59 -7.12
CA TYR A 115 1.01 17.50 -6.94
C TYR A 115 0.25 18.52 -7.80
N GLY A 116 0.67 19.77 -7.79
CA GLY A 116 0.07 20.84 -8.60
C GLY A 116 0.17 20.56 -10.10
N LEU A 117 1.36 20.15 -10.59
CA LEU A 117 1.59 19.83 -12.01
C LEU A 117 0.74 18.68 -12.54
N LEU A 118 0.41 17.71 -11.68
CA LEU A 118 -0.40 16.54 -12.05
C LEU A 118 -1.92 16.84 -12.04
N ASN A 119 -2.33 17.96 -11.42
CA ASN A 119 -3.75 18.35 -11.31
C ASN A 119 -4.16 19.49 -12.26
N ILE A 120 -3.29 19.91 -13.19
CA ILE A 120 -3.64 20.89 -14.22
C ILE A 120 -4.09 20.20 -15.52
N PRO A 121 -5.00 20.83 -16.30
CA PRO A 121 -5.52 20.22 -17.54
C PRO A 121 -4.46 19.97 -18.62
N GLU A 122 -3.47 20.84 -18.73
CA GLU A 122 -2.37 20.73 -19.68
C GLU A 122 -1.09 20.29 -18.97
N MET A 123 -0.95 18.97 -18.78
CA MET A 123 0.24 18.39 -18.15
C MET A 123 1.46 18.50 -19.06
N ASN A 124 2.56 19.00 -18.51
CA ASN A 124 3.87 18.95 -19.17
C ASN A 124 4.68 17.76 -18.66
N PRO A 125 4.80 16.66 -19.44
CA PRO A 125 5.45 15.42 -18.97
C PRO A 125 6.94 15.61 -18.66
N PHE A 126 7.65 16.53 -19.36
CA PHE A 126 9.06 16.82 -19.07
C PHE A 126 9.23 17.52 -17.72
N LEU A 127 8.34 18.48 -17.40
CA LEU A 127 8.39 19.19 -16.14
C LEU A 127 8.01 18.26 -14.96
N ILE A 128 7.04 17.39 -15.16
CA ILE A 128 6.65 16.38 -14.16
C ILE A 128 7.82 15.44 -13.91
N LEU A 129 8.41 14.85 -14.97
CA LEU A 129 9.50 13.90 -14.83
C LEU A 129 10.76 14.52 -14.21
N SER A 130 11.11 15.76 -14.59
CA SER A 130 12.25 16.46 -13.99
C SER A 130 12.03 16.78 -12.53
N THR A 131 10.82 17.20 -12.13
CA THR A 131 10.48 17.46 -10.72
C THR A 131 10.47 16.16 -9.90
N ALA A 132 9.92 15.06 -10.45
CA ALA A 132 9.95 13.76 -9.80
C ALA A 132 11.39 13.23 -9.65
N SER A 133 12.24 13.39 -10.66
CA SER A 133 13.64 12.98 -10.60
C SER A 133 14.43 13.75 -9.54
N GLU A 134 14.18 15.05 -9.39
CA GLU A 134 14.78 15.88 -8.35
C GLU A 134 14.31 15.43 -6.96
N LEU A 135 13.01 15.19 -6.79
CA LEU A 135 12.43 14.68 -5.54
C LEU A 135 13.04 13.34 -5.13
N VAL A 136 13.09 12.37 -6.06
CA VAL A 136 13.69 11.04 -5.85
C VAL A 136 15.17 11.16 -5.48
N HIS A 137 15.92 12.04 -6.17
CA HIS A 137 17.33 12.26 -5.85
C HIS A 137 17.52 12.82 -4.43
N LEU A 138 16.81 13.87 -4.04
CA LEU A 138 16.96 14.43 -2.71
C LEU A 138 16.58 13.44 -1.60
N VAL A 139 15.53 12.65 -1.80
CA VAL A 139 15.14 11.63 -0.82
C VAL A 139 16.18 10.52 -0.74
N SER A 140 16.75 10.07 -1.86
CA SER A 140 17.81 9.05 -1.85
C SER A 140 19.05 9.46 -1.04
N MET A 141 19.32 10.77 -0.95
CA MET A 141 20.44 11.30 -0.16
C MET A 141 20.22 11.25 1.36
N ILE A 142 18.97 11.17 1.79
CA ILE A 142 18.61 11.19 3.22
C ILE A 142 18.00 9.87 3.70
N LEU A 143 17.67 8.94 2.81
CA LEU A 143 17.05 7.66 3.15
C LEU A 143 18.05 6.75 3.88
N PRO A 144 17.78 6.38 5.15
CA PRO A 144 18.71 5.57 5.92
C PRO A 144 18.78 4.12 5.40
N VAL A 145 19.96 3.49 5.55
CA VAL A 145 20.09 2.05 5.40
C VAL A 145 19.36 1.37 6.57
N ALA A 146 18.51 0.40 6.28
CA ALA A 146 17.76 -0.37 7.26
C ALA A 146 18.47 -1.68 7.60
N LYS A 147 18.10 -2.26 8.75
CA LYS A 147 18.44 -3.65 9.02
C LYS A 147 17.47 -4.54 8.24
N PRO A 148 17.97 -5.57 7.53
CA PRO A 148 17.11 -6.53 6.88
C PRO A 148 16.11 -7.13 7.88
N LEU A 149 14.85 -7.17 7.50
CA LEU A 149 13.81 -7.79 8.31
C LEU A 149 13.77 -9.30 8.03
N ASP A 150 13.84 -10.11 9.08
CA ASP A 150 13.79 -11.57 8.95
C ASP A 150 12.49 -12.02 8.28
N TYR A 151 12.65 -12.80 7.20
CA TYR A 151 11.50 -13.36 6.45
C TYR A 151 10.57 -12.34 5.79
N TYR A 152 11.03 -11.12 5.57
CA TYR A 152 10.20 -10.08 4.94
C TYR A 152 9.76 -10.49 3.53
N ASP A 153 10.69 -10.96 2.70
CA ASP A 153 10.39 -11.44 1.34
C ASP A 153 9.33 -12.55 1.36
N LYS A 154 9.45 -13.48 2.33
CA LYS A 154 8.43 -14.53 2.50
C LYS A 154 7.08 -13.99 2.94
N MET A 155 7.05 -12.90 3.68
CA MET A 155 5.80 -12.24 4.06
C MET A 155 5.12 -11.62 2.84
N LEU A 156 5.88 -10.92 1.99
CA LEU A 156 5.40 -10.39 0.71
C LEU A 156 4.89 -11.52 -0.21
N GLU A 157 5.68 -12.59 -0.39
CA GLU A 157 5.26 -13.75 -1.17
C GLU A 157 3.96 -14.39 -0.66
N MET A 158 3.74 -14.44 0.66
CA MET A 158 2.49 -14.93 1.24
C MET A 158 1.31 -14.01 0.96
N ILE A 159 1.51 -12.69 0.99
CA ILE A 159 0.47 -11.70 0.66
C ILE A 159 0.08 -11.86 -0.81
N HIS A 160 1.06 -11.81 -1.72
CA HIS A 160 0.81 -11.95 -3.16
C HIS A 160 0.14 -13.29 -3.50
N TYR A 161 0.57 -14.39 -2.83
CA TYR A 161 -0.10 -15.68 -2.99
C TYR A 161 -1.59 -15.63 -2.62
N LEU A 162 -1.95 -14.92 -1.56
CA LEU A 162 -3.34 -14.77 -1.13
C LEU A 162 -4.15 -13.90 -2.11
N GLU A 163 -3.56 -12.84 -2.65
CA GLU A 163 -4.17 -11.95 -3.64
C GLU A 163 -4.44 -12.68 -4.95
N ASP A 164 -3.45 -13.38 -5.47
CA ASP A 164 -3.55 -14.15 -6.73
C ASP A 164 -4.55 -15.31 -6.64
N ASN A 165 -4.77 -15.84 -5.44
CA ASN A 165 -5.63 -17.00 -5.22
C ASN A 165 -6.90 -16.71 -4.41
N ILE A 166 -7.35 -15.45 -4.38
CA ILE A 166 -8.43 -14.96 -3.51
C ILE A 166 -9.72 -15.77 -3.62
N SER A 167 -10.07 -16.24 -4.82
CA SER A 167 -11.25 -17.05 -5.13
C SER A 167 -11.12 -18.52 -4.74
N GLN A 168 -9.91 -18.99 -4.45
CA GLN A 168 -9.61 -20.39 -4.21
C GLN A 168 -9.85 -20.79 -2.75
N LYS A 169 -10.01 -22.12 -2.51
CA LYS A 169 -10.04 -22.64 -1.15
C LYS A 169 -8.61 -22.75 -0.60
N ILE A 170 -8.22 -21.77 0.20
CA ILE A 170 -6.90 -21.69 0.82
C ILE A 170 -6.95 -22.13 2.28
N THR A 171 -5.90 -22.79 2.72
CA THR A 171 -5.64 -23.17 4.11
C THR A 171 -4.30 -22.56 4.56
N ILE A 172 -4.09 -22.45 5.87
CA ILE A 172 -2.79 -22.00 6.43
C ILE A 172 -1.64 -22.91 5.93
N GLN A 173 -1.91 -24.19 5.70
CA GLN A 173 -0.91 -25.11 5.16
C GLN A 173 -0.51 -24.73 3.74
N ASN A 174 -1.46 -24.39 2.87
CA ASN A 174 -1.15 -23.97 1.50
C ASN A 174 -0.27 -22.71 1.49
N ILE A 175 -0.56 -21.72 2.35
CA ILE A 175 0.24 -20.50 2.49
C ILE A 175 1.66 -20.83 2.96
N ALA A 176 1.79 -21.64 4.00
CA ALA A 176 3.06 -22.02 4.59
C ALA A 176 3.93 -22.85 3.62
N ASP A 177 3.33 -23.78 2.90
CA ASP A 177 4.02 -24.62 1.91
C ASP A 177 4.52 -23.79 0.72
N HIS A 178 3.75 -22.78 0.28
CA HIS A 178 4.13 -21.91 -0.82
C HIS A 178 5.50 -21.25 -0.59
N VAL A 179 5.75 -20.77 0.63
CA VAL A 179 7.02 -20.12 1.00
C VAL A 179 7.97 -21.03 1.78
N SER A 180 7.71 -22.33 1.82
CA SER A 180 8.55 -23.35 2.46
C SER A 180 8.85 -23.07 3.96
N ILE A 181 7.80 -22.75 4.73
CA ILE A 181 7.88 -22.59 6.18
C ILE A 181 6.85 -23.45 6.91
N CYS A 182 6.96 -23.59 8.24
CA CYS A 182 5.94 -24.26 9.03
C CYS A 182 4.75 -23.34 9.32
N ARG A 183 3.56 -23.93 9.58
CA ARG A 183 2.32 -23.20 9.88
C ARG A 183 2.46 -22.20 11.05
N SER A 184 3.18 -22.59 12.09
CA SER A 184 3.38 -21.72 13.25
C SER A 184 4.16 -20.46 12.86
N ARG A 185 5.19 -20.59 12.01
CA ARG A 185 5.95 -19.46 11.52
C ARG A 185 5.10 -18.56 10.60
N CYS A 186 4.29 -19.15 9.72
CA CYS A 186 3.33 -18.41 8.91
C CYS A 186 2.41 -17.54 9.80
N CYS A 187 1.76 -18.16 10.81
CA CYS A 187 0.90 -17.40 11.72
C CYS A 187 1.65 -16.32 12.50
N SER A 188 2.89 -16.59 12.93
CA SER A 188 3.68 -15.60 13.67
C SER A 188 4.07 -14.40 12.82
N LEU A 189 4.39 -14.59 11.53
CA LEU A 189 4.71 -13.51 10.60
C LEU A 189 3.48 -12.61 10.34
N PHE A 190 2.31 -13.19 10.08
CA PHE A 190 1.08 -12.41 9.96
C PHE A 190 0.75 -11.63 11.23
N SER A 191 0.95 -12.23 12.40
CA SER A 191 0.75 -11.52 13.68
C SER A 191 1.76 -10.39 13.88
N GLN A 192 3.02 -10.60 13.49
CA GLN A 192 4.10 -9.62 13.63
C GLN A 192 3.91 -8.42 12.69
N TYR A 193 3.69 -8.67 11.39
CA TYR A 193 3.65 -7.63 10.37
C TYR A 193 2.28 -6.99 10.17
N LEU A 194 1.19 -7.76 10.39
CA LEU A 194 -0.17 -7.32 10.09
C LEU A 194 -1.11 -7.33 11.29
N HIS A 195 -0.63 -7.69 12.48
CA HIS A 195 -1.44 -7.81 13.71
C HIS A 195 -2.72 -8.65 13.54
N THR A 196 -2.71 -9.60 12.60
CA THR A 196 -3.87 -10.44 12.28
C THR A 196 -3.45 -11.89 11.99
N SER A 197 -4.40 -12.78 11.79
CA SER A 197 -4.11 -14.14 11.33
C SER A 197 -4.19 -14.24 9.79
N PRO A 198 -3.50 -15.22 9.15
CA PRO A 198 -3.56 -15.41 7.70
C PRO A 198 -4.99 -15.53 7.16
N MET A 199 -5.86 -16.25 7.87
CA MET A 199 -7.24 -16.46 7.43
C MET A 199 -8.14 -15.24 7.66
N ALA A 200 -7.87 -14.43 8.68
CA ALA A 200 -8.57 -13.17 8.88
C ALA A 200 -8.18 -12.16 7.81
N TYR A 201 -6.89 -12.09 7.46
CA TYR A 201 -6.39 -11.28 6.36
C TYR A 201 -7.03 -11.68 5.01
N LEU A 202 -7.03 -12.98 4.67
CA LEU A 202 -7.70 -13.47 3.46
C LEU A 202 -9.19 -13.10 3.43
N ASN A 203 -9.89 -13.17 4.56
CA ASN A 203 -11.29 -12.76 4.61
C ASN A 203 -11.46 -11.27 4.35
N GLU A 204 -10.56 -10.44 4.85
CA GLU A 204 -10.56 -9.00 4.60
C GLU A 204 -10.33 -8.69 3.12
N LEU A 205 -9.32 -9.29 2.48
CA LEU A 205 -9.08 -9.18 1.04
C LEU A 205 -10.33 -9.53 0.22
N ARG A 206 -10.99 -10.63 0.57
CA ARG A 206 -12.22 -11.08 -0.09
C ARG A 206 -13.38 -10.09 0.04
N LEU A 207 -13.52 -9.48 1.21
CA LEU A 207 -14.55 -8.46 1.45
C LEU A 207 -14.29 -7.22 0.61
N VAL A 208 -13.04 -6.77 0.55
CA VAL A 208 -12.66 -5.62 -0.28
C VAL A 208 -12.90 -5.91 -1.76
N HIS A 209 -12.40 -7.03 -2.27
CA HIS A 209 -12.66 -7.42 -3.67
C HIS A 209 -14.15 -7.53 -3.99
N SER A 210 -14.99 -7.89 -3.00
CA SER A 210 -16.43 -7.93 -3.19
C SER A 210 -17.05 -6.56 -3.42
N THR A 211 -16.49 -5.47 -2.90
CA THR A 211 -17.02 -4.11 -3.08
C THR A 211 -16.95 -3.66 -4.55
N GLU A 212 -15.87 -4.04 -5.25
CA GLU A 212 -15.72 -3.78 -6.68
C GLU A 212 -16.79 -4.52 -7.48
N LEU A 213 -17.04 -5.79 -7.12
CA LEU A 213 -18.02 -6.64 -7.80
C LEU A 213 -19.48 -6.22 -7.54
N LEU A 214 -19.76 -5.55 -6.41
CA LEU A 214 -21.09 -5.04 -6.06
C LEU A 214 -21.58 -3.94 -7.02
N SER A 215 -20.68 -3.27 -7.74
CA SER A 215 -21.02 -2.33 -8.81
C SER A 215 -21.49 -3.02 -10.11
N THR A 216 -21.38 -4.35 -10.18
CA THR A 216 -21.78 -5.16 -11.36
C THR A 216 -23.22 -5.69 -11.22
N ASN A 217 -23.72 -6.31 -12.30
CA ASN A 217 -25.05 -6.93 -12.31
C ASN A 217 -25.08 -8.38 -11.77
N TYR A 218 -24.03 -8.84 -11.09
CA TYR A 218 -24.00 -10.17 -10.50
C TYR A 218 -24.88 -10.29 -9.26
N SER A 219 -25.46 -11.46 -9.03
CA SER A 219 -26.16 -11.75 -7.78
C SER A 219 -25.18 -11.83 -6.60
N ILE A 220 -25.65 -11.50 -5.39
CA ILE A 220 -24.86 -11.63 -4.14
C ILE A 220 -24.30 -13.04 -3.97
N VAL A 221 -25.06 -14.07 -4.35
CA VAL A 221 -24.61 -15.47 -4.32
C VAL A 221 -23.43 -15.69 -5.27
N THR A 222 -23.48 -15.10 -6.46
CA THR A 222 -22.42 -15.18 -7.45
C THR A 222 -21.18 -14.43 -6.97
N ILE A 223 -21.33 -13.20 -6.49
CA ILE A 223 -20.25 -12.37 -5.93
C ILE A 223 -19.55 -13.12 -4.79
N SER A 224 -20.32 -13.65 -3.83
CA SER A 224 -19.73 -14.39 -2.70
C SER A 224 -18.85 -15.57 -3.15
N LYS A 225 -19.26 -16.28 -4.19
CA LYS A 225 -18.47 -17.40 -4.77
C LYS A 225 -17.22 -16.90 -5.51
N MET A 226 -17.35 -15.83 -6.30
CA MET A 226 -16.21 -15.22 -7.01
C MET A 226 -15.14 -14.73 -6.04
N CYS A 227 -15.55 -14.22 -4.87
CA CYS A 227 -14.63 -13.84 -3.79
C CYS A 227 -14.16 -15.02 -2.93
N GLY A 228 -14.46 -16.27 -3.28
CA GLY A 228 -13.95 -17.46 -2.58
C GLY A 228 -14.65 -17.79 -1.25
N PHE A 229 -15.82 -17.21 -0.96
CA PHE A 229 -16.61 -17.60 0.21
C PHE A 229 -17.37 -18.90 -0.06
N SER A 230 -17.21 -19.87 0.83
CA SER A 230 -17.87 -21.18 0.70
C SER A 230 -19.40 -21.12 0.92
N ARG A 231 -19.89 -20.11 1.66
CA ARG A 231 -21.30 -19.92 2.01
C ARG A 231 -21.70 -18.45 1.89
N PRO A 232 -22.73 -18.12 1.09
CA PRO A 232 -23.22 -16.74 0.99
C PRO A 232 -23.70 -16.15 2.34
N SER A 233 -24.25 -16.99 3.22
CA SER A 233 -24.65 -16.54 4.57
C SER A 233 -23.47 -16.07 5.41
N TYR A 234 -22.32 -16.76 5.32
CA TYR A 234 -21.09 -16.34 5.99
C TYR A 234 -20.55 -15.03 5.40
N PHE A 235 -20.55 -14.91 4.06
CA PHE A 235 -20.19 -13.66 3.38
C PHE A 235 -21.04 -12.49 3.89
N ASN A 236 -22.38 -12.61 3.86
CA ASN A 236 -23.27 -11.54 4.33
C ASN A 236 -22.98 -11.15 5.78
N THR A 237 -22.70 -12.11 6.65
CA THR A 237 -22.38 -11.84 8.06
C THR A 237 -21.06 -11.08 8.19
N GLN A 238 -20.02 -11.48 7.47
CA GLN A 238 -18.71 -10.81 7.49
C GLN A 238 -18.79 -9.41 6.87
N PHE A 239 -19.49 -9.27 5.74
CA PHE A 239 -19.71 -8.00 5.07
C PHE A 239 -20.42 -6.99 5.97
N LYS A 240 -21.55 -7.43 6.60
CA LYS A 240 -22.28 -6.58 7.55
C LYS A 240 -21.43 -6.20 8.76
N LYS A 241 -20.60 -7.11 9.25
CA LYS A 241 -19.68 -6.82 10.36
C LYS A 241 -18.65 -5.75 9.97
N ARG A 242 -18.14 -5.79 8.73
CA ARG A 242 -17.08 -4.91 8.24
C ARG A 242 -17.60 -3.54 7.84
N TYR A 243 -18.70 -3.50 7.08
CA TYR A 243 -19.23 -2.28 6.47
C TYR A 243 -20.49 -1.73 7.15
N HIS A 244 -20.97 -2.37 8.21
CA HIS A 244 -22.19 -2.01 8.96
C HIS A 244 -23.48 -1.99 8.11
N MET A 245 -23.42 -2.52 6.89
CA MET A 245 -24.53 -2.63 5.92
C MET A 245 -24.52 -4.01 5.25
N THR A 246 -25.59 -4.35 4.58
CA THR A 246 -25.67 -5.59 3.77
C THR A 246 -25.05 -5.35 2.40
N PRO A 247 -24.44 -6.38 1.78
CA PRO A 247 -23.90 -6.30 0.45
C PRO A 247 -24.97 -6.08 -0.62
#